data_78edcbfe284e330b4c112d613fb49296
#
_entry.id   78edcbfe284e330b4c112d613fb49296
#
_cell.length_a   1.000
_cell.length_b   1.000
_cell.length_c   1.000
_cell.angle_alpha   90.00
_cell.angle_beta   90.00
_cell.angle_gamma   90.00
#
_symmetry.space_group_name_H-M   'P 1'
#
loop_
_entity.id
_entity.type
_entity.pdbx_description
1 polymer ?
#
loop_
_entity_poly.entity_id
_entity_poly.type
_entity_poly.pdbx_seq_one_letter_code
_entity_poly.pdbx_strand_id
1 'polypeptide(L)'
;METLDLKKLAKFFPDKIYREMISDKPEMRIALMCLEPGQKLTPHKAPMRLLMYVVEGKGTFTVGDEQIEADEKTWFPCDPMISHGFEANKGEKLVVMAVVTPVD
;
A
#
# COMPACT_ATOMS: atom_id res chain seq x y z
N MET A 1 -24.28 8.66 -4.51
CA MET A 1 -23.08 8.12 -3.83
C MET A 1 -22.46 7.05 -4.70
N GLU A 2 -21.16 7.15 -4.91
CA GLU A 2 -20.44 6.14 -5.68
C GLU A 2 -19.76 5.18 -4.74
N THR A 3 -19.69 3.93 -5.14
CA THR A 3 -18.95 2.90 -4.43
C THR A 3 -17.90 2.30 -5.37
N LEU A 4 -16.80 1.84 -4.79
CA LEU A 4 -15.70 1.24 -5.55
C LEU A 4 -15.42 -0.15 -5.00
N ASP A 5 -15.26 -1.09 -5.91
CA ASP A 5 -14.79 -2.42 -5.56
C ASP A 5 -13.28 -2.47 -5.83
N LEU A 6 -12.49 -2.45 -4.77
CA LEU A 6 -11.04 -2.34 -4.88
C LEU A 6 -10.41 -3.54 -5.60
N LYS A 7 -10.98 -4.72 -5.45
CA LYS A 7 -10.47 -5.89 -6.16
C LYS A 7 -10.71 -5.80 -7.66
N LYS A 8 -11.82 -5.19 -8.07
CA LYS A 8 -12.12 -5.00 -9.49
C LYS A 8 -11.26 -3.92 -10.14
N LEU A 9 -10.77 -2.96 -9.35
CA LEU A 9 -9.88 -1.94 -9.85
C LEU A 9 -8.45 -2.43 -10.03
N ALA A 10 -8.08 -3.54 -9.40
CA ALA A 10 -6.71 -4.03 -9.40
C ALA A 10 -6.25 -4.41 -10.80
N LYS A 11 -5.06 -3.97 -11.16
CA LYS A 11 -4.36 -4.32 -12.40
C LYS A 11 -2.92 -4.62 -12.06
N PHE A 12 -2.31 -5.50 -12.86
CA PHE A 12 -0.94 -5.95 -12.57
C PHE A 12 -0.10 -5.84 -13.82
N PHE A 13 1.09 -5.25 -13.68
CA PHE A 13 2.05 -5.15 -14.76
C PHE A 13 3.32 -5.93 -14.42
N PRO A 14 3.91 -6.63 -15.39
CA PRO A 14 5.09 -7.46 -15.11
C PRO A 14 6.35 -6.67 -14.82
N ASP A 15 6.43 -5.41 -15.24
CA ASP A 15 7.64 -4.60 -15.16
C ASP A 15 7.60 -3.46 -14.15
N LYS A 16 6.47 -3.25 -13.49
CA LYS A 16 6.32 -2.16 -12.51
C LYS A 16 5.10 -2.36 -11.64
N ILE A 17 5.12 -1.71 -10.48
CA ILE A 17 3.95 -1.63 -9.61
C ILE A 17 2.90 -0.77 -10.29
N TYR A 18 1.66 -1.25 -10.35
CA TYR A 18 0.55 -0.43 -10.82
C TYR A 18 0.03 0.41 -9.66
N ARG A 19 -0.14 1.69 -9.92
CA ARG A 19 -0.69 2.62 -8.92
C ARG A 19 -1.88 3.36 -9.52
N GLU A 20 -3.00 3.34 -8.81
CA GLU A 20 -4.17 4.11 -9.20
C GLU A 20 -4.57 5.04 -8.06
N MET A 21 -4.71 6.33 -8.38
CA MET A 21 -5.18 7.31 -7.40
C MET A 21 -6.70 7.25 -7.35
N ILE A 22 -7.23 6.82 -6.21
CA ILE A 22 -8.68 6.76 -5.98
C ILE A 22 -9.20 8.13 -5.57
N SER A 23 -8.45 8.82 -4.72
CA SER A 23 -8.78 10.18 -4.30
C SER A 23 -7.49 10.98 -4.17
N ASP A 24 -7.49 12.18 -4.73
CA ASP A 24 -6.32 13.06 -4.67
C ASP A 24 -6.76 14.45 -4.21
N LYS A 25 -6.84 14.62 -2.91
CA LYS A 25 -7.25 15.88 -2.29
C LYS A 25 -6.18 16.34 -1.31
N PRO A 26 -6.08 17.66 -1.08
CA PRO A 26 -5.06 18.17 -0.15
C PRO A 26 -5.12 17.55 1.24
N GLU A 27 -6.33 17.29 1.74
CA GLU A 27 -6.52 16.76 3.09
C GLU A 27 -6.41 15.24 3.16
N MET A 28 -6.51 14.53 2.03
CA MET A 28 -6.43 13.07 2.03
C MET A 28 -6.20 12.55 0.61
N ARG A 29 -5.21 11.68 0.48
CA ARG A 29 -4.95 10.96 -0.77
C ARG A 29 -5.12 9.49 -0.54
N ILE A 30 -5.74 8.80 -1.49
CA ILE A 30 -5.94 7.36 -1.42
C ILE A 30 -5.43 6.77 -2.71
N ALA A 31 -4.48 5.83 -2.59
CA ALA A 31 -3.90 5.14 -3.72
C ALA A 31 -4.08 3.63 -3.57
N LEU A 32 -4.35 2.97 -4.69
CA LEU A 32 -4.35 1.52 -4.75
C LEU A 32 -3.06 1.10 -5.44
N MET A 33 -2.29 0.24 -4.80
CA MET A 33 -1.04 -0.28 -5.36
C MET A 33 -1.16 -1.78 -5.56
N CYS A 34 -0.83 -2.22 -6.77
CA CYS A 34 -0.97 -3.62 -7.16
C CYS A 34 0.39 -4.16 -7.57
N LEU A 35 0.82 -5.23 -6.92
CA LEU A 35 2.14 -5.81 -7.10
C LEU A 35 2.04 -7.24 -7.60
N GLU A 36 2.80 -7.55 -8.65
CA GLU A 36 3.06 -8.92 -9.06
C GLU A 36 4.00 -9.57 -8.03
N PRO A 37 4.02 -10.90 -7.95
CA PRO A 37 4.95 -11.57 -7.03
C PRO A 37 6.37 -11.07 -7.15
N GLY A 38 6.98 -10.74 -6.03
CA GLY A 38 8.36 -10.27 -5.96
C GLY A 38 8.57 -8.77 -6.23
N GLN A 39 7.55 -8.05 -6.68
CA GLN A 39 7.68 -6.61 -6.82
C GLN A 39 7.72 -5.95 -5.45
N LYS A 40 8.48 -4.87 -5.35
CA LYS A 40 8.79 -4.27 -4.06
C LYS A 40 8.71 -2.75 -4.12
N LEU A 41 8.06 -2.17 -3.13
CA LEU A 41 8.17 -0.75 -2.83
C LEU A 41 9.25 -0.61 -1.76
N THR A 42 10.41 -0.09 -2.17
CA THR A 42 11.56 0.06 -1.27
C THR A 42 11.20 0.97 -0.10
N PRO A 43 11.58 0.61 1.14
CA PRO A 43 11.29 1.45 2.29
C PRO A 43 11.80 2.88 2.12
N HIS A 44 10.98 3.83 2.47
CA HIS A 44 11.30 5.25 2.40
C HIS A 44 10.53 5.99 3.50
N LYS A 45 10.93 7.22 3.76
CA LYS A 45 10.30 8.08 4.76
C LYS A 45 9.49 9.15 4.06
N ALA A 46 8.40 9.56 4.68
CA ALA A 46 7.58 10.68 4.21
C ALA A 46 7.10 11.50 5.40
N PRO A 47 6.93 12.82 5.23
CA PRO A 47 6.48 13.67 6.33
C PRO A 47 4.98 13.61 6.58
N MET A 48 4.31 12.62 6.03
CA MET A 48 2.86 12.47 6.12
C MET A 48 2.52 11.22 6.90
N ARG A 49 1.31 11.18 7.42
CA ARG A 49 0.79 10.01 8.11
C ARG A 49 0.17 9.08 7.09
N LEU A 50 0.46 7.80 7.21
CA LEU A 50 -0.07 6.77 6.32
C LEU A 50 -0.85 5.72 7.07
N LEU A 51 -1.86 5.20 6.39
CA LEU A 51 -2.51 3.96 6.73
C LEU A 51 -2.39 3.04 5.53
N MET A 52 -1.85 1.85 5.71
CA MET A 52 -1.77 0.84 4.66
C MET A 52 -2.68 -0.33 5.00
N TYR A 53 -3.47 -0.76 4.03
CA TYR A 53 -4.45 -1.82 4.22
C TYR A 53 -4.29 -2.87 3.13
N VAL A 54 -4.16 -4.15 3.52
CA VAL A 54 -4.04 -5.25 2.57
C VAL A 54 -5.43 -5.61 2.04
N VAL A 55 -5.67 -5.33 0.78
CA VAL A 55 -6.94 -5.63 0.12
C VAL A 55 -6.97 -7.06 -0.37
N GLU A 56 -5.85 -7.58 -0.88
CA GLU A 56 -5.76 -8.91 -1.46
C GLU A 56 -4.31 -9.41 -1.43
N GLY A 57 -4.14 -10.69 -1.21
CA GLY A 57 -2.85 -11.36 -1.29
C GLY A 57 -2.05 -11.31 -0.02
N LYS A 58 -0.74 -11.53 -0.16
CA LYS A 58 0.20 -11.57 0.95
C LYS A 58 1.45 -10.80 0.62
N GLY A 59 2.00 -10.13 1.63
CA GLY A 59 3.22 -9.40 1.47
C GLY A 59 4.00 -9.28 2.76
N THR A 60 5.25 -8.85 2.63
CA THR A 60 6.11 -8.51 3.75
C THR A 60 6.17 -7.00 3.87
N PHE A 61 5.76 -6.48 5.00
CA PHE A 61 5.70 -5.05 5.26
C PHE A 61 6.80 -4.64 6.21
N THR A 62 7.49 -3.56 5.88
CA THR A 62 8.52 -2.96 6.72
C THR A 62 7.99 -1.63 7.25
N VAL A 63 7.93 -1.49 8.57
CA VAL A 63 7.54 -0.24 9.22
C VAL A 63 8.56 0.01 10.32
N GLY A 64 9.36 1.08 10.18
CA GLY A 64 10.48 1.31 11.08
C GLY A 64 11.48 0.17 11.05
N ASP A 65 11.76 -0.41 12.19
CA ASP A 65 12.69 -1.53 12.33
C ASP A 65 11.99 -2.89 12.27
N GLU A 66 10.69 -2.92 12.10
CA GLU A 66 9.92 -4.15 12.12
C GLU A 66 9.55 -4.62 10.73
N GLN A 67 9.60 -5.93 10.54
CA GLN A 67 9.08 -6.60 9.36
C GLN A 67 7.96 -7.54 9.77
N ILE A 68 6.84 -7.47 9.07
CA ILE A 68 5.67 -8.26 9.37
C ILE A 68 5.12 -8.84 8.08
N GLU A 69 4.81 -10.13 8.08
CA GLU A 69 4.04 -10.72 6.99
C GLU A 69 2.57 -10.48 7.25
N ALA A 70 1.85 -10.07 6.22
CA ALA A 70 0.43 -9.75 6.34
C ALA A 70 -0.35 -10.21 5.14
N ASP A 71 -1.59 -10.56 5.39
CA ASP A 71 -2.55 -10.97 4.36
C ASP A 71 -3.80 -10.07 4.41
N GLU A 72 -4.86 -10.49 3.73
CA GLU A 72 -6.08 -9.69 3.60
C GLU A 72 -6.61 -9.22 4.95
N LYS A 73 -7.12 -7.98 4.95
CA LYS A 73 -7.74 -7.31 6.11
C LYS A 73 -6.77 -6.87 7.20
N THR A 74 -5.47 -6.98 6.95
CA THR A 74 -4.48 -6.43 7.86
C THR A 74 -4.21 -4.97 7.49
N TRP A 75 -4.11 -4.10 8.49
CA TRP A 75 -3.76 -2.71 8.25
C TRP A 75 -2.61 -2.27 9.15
N PHE A 76 -1.85 -1.29 8.66
CA PHE A 76 -0.68 -0.77 9.36
C PHE A 76 -0.76 0.74 9.42
N PRO A 77 -0.76 1.32 10.62
CA PRO A 77 -0.54 2.77 10.74
C PRO A 77 0.94 3.05 10.63
N CYS A 78 1.28 4.15 10.01
CA CYS A 78 2.66 4.59 9.89
C CYS A 78 2.74 6.07 10.19
N ASP A 79 3.40 6.42 11.29
CA ASP A 79 3.57 7.81 11.70
C ASP A 79 4.51 8.55 10.76
N PRO A 80 4.40 9.90 10.73
CA PRO A 80 5.30 10.70 9.89
C PRO A 80 6.77 10.39 10.16
N MET A 81 7.56 10.36 9.10
CA MET A 81 9.00 10.15 9.14
C MET A 81 9.44 8.75 9.58
N ILE A 82 8.51 7.81 9.71
CA ILE A 82 8.85 6.40 9.95
C ILE A 82 9.01 5.73 8.59
N SER A 83 10.10 5.00 8.42
CA SER A 83 10.37 4.28 7.18
C SER A 83 9.30 3.21 6.95
N HIS A 84 8.82 3.11 5.71
CA HIS A 84 7.81 2.13 5.36
C HIS A 84 7.99 1.64 3.93
N GLY A 85 7.67 0.39 3.70
CA GLY A 85 7.72 -0.24 2.40
C GLY A 85 7.10 -1.62 2.47
N PHE A 86 6.96 -2.26 1.33
CA PHE A 86 6.40 -3.61 1.30
C PHE A 86 6.78 -4.32 0.02
N GLU A 87 6.66 -5.65 0.05
CA GLU A 87 7.02 -6.52 -1.04
C GLU A 87 5.98 -7.61 -1.18
N ALA A 88 5.55 -7.90 -2.41
CA ALA A 88 4.67 -9.04 -2.65
C ALA A 88 5.47 -10.32 -2.46
N ASN A 89 4.91 -11.27 -1.68
CA ASN A 89 5.58 -12.53 -1.42
C ASN A 89 5.74 -13.34 -2.71
N LYS A 90 6.71 -14.24 -2.68
CA LYS A 90 6.96 -15.12 -3.81
C LYS A 90 5.70 -15.94 -4.11
N GLY A 91 5.27 -15.90 -5.36
CA GLY A 91 4.07 -16.63 -5.80
C GLY A 91 2.76 -15.96 -5.44
N GLU A 92 2.76 -14.80 -4.81
CA GLU A 92 1.56 -14.10 -4.38
C GLU A 92 1.47 -12.71 -5.01
N LYS A 93 0.28 -12.36 -5.49
CA LYS A 93 0.00 -10.98 -5.85
C LYS A 93 -0.38 -10.22 -4.58
N LEU A 94 -0.19 -8.91 -4.59
CA LEU A 94 -0.48 -8.07 -3.43
C LEU A 94 -1.19 -6.81 -3.88
N VAL A 95 -2.33 -6.51 -3.25
CA VAL A 95 -3.05 -5.27 -3.47
C VAL A 95 -3.13 -4.52 -2.15
N VAL A 96 -2.58 -3.31 -2.12
CA VAL A 96 -2.53 -2.48 -0.93
C VAL A 96 -3.23 -1.15 -1.19
N MET A 97 -4.12 -0.77 -0.28
CA MET A 97 -4.68 0.57 -0.27
C MET A 97 -3.89 1.43 0.71
N ALA A 98 -3.36 2.53 0.23
CA ALA A 98 -2.64 3.47 1.06
C ALA A 98 -3.45 4.76 1.20
N VAL A 99 -3.69 5.17 2.44
CA VAL A 99 -4.34 6.43 2.76
C VAL A 99 -3.29 7.37 3.34
N VAL A 100 -3.14 8.53 2.74
CA VAL A 100 -2.12 9.50 3.13
C VAL A 100 -2.81 10.78 3.57
N THR A 101 -2.48 11.25 4.78
CA THR A 101 -3.00 12.50 5.29
C THR A 101 -1.85 13.44 5.65
N PRO A 102 -2.00 14.74 5.40
CA PRO A 102 -0.97 15.69 5.79
C PRO A 102 -0.94 15.85 7.31
N VAL A 103 0.20 16.30 7.81
CA VAL A 103 0.40 16.59 9.23
C VAL A 103 0.73 18.07 9.34
N ASP A 104 0.05 18.73 10.25
CA ASP A 104 0.27 20.14 10.53
C ASP A 104 1.59 20.35 11.28
#